data_94f6797f6b9b5cf45d5550b36741d0fb
#
_entry.id   94f6797f6b9b5cf45d5550b36741d0fb
#
_cell.length_a   1.000
_cell.length_b   1.000
_cell.length_c   1.000
_cell.angle_alpha   90.00
_cell.angle_beta   90.00
_cell.angle_gamma   90.00
#
_symmetry.space_group_name_H-M   'P 1'
#
loop_
_entity.id
_entity.type
_entity.pdbx_description
1 polymer ?
#
loop_
_entity_poly.entity_id
_entity_poly.type
_entity_poly.pdbx_seq_one_letter_code
_entity_poly.pdbx_strand_id
1 'polypeptide(L)'
;GLGDVYKRQWVQVVAISLSSCDDELTDINRNPNATENPQPAYLLAAAQYHAANLYWGSSTNYNSTLLWVQHWAKIQYTEPDCYNVDNGSFTTTWDTGYATLITDLNAIISSELGNDNYRGIATVWRSWVYLLLTNLYGNIPYSEYAQSVTPSYDSQETVLRGLLEELIAADQLLSTTGGTVEGDLIYGNDITRWKQLAHSLRLRIALELADRDEDTARRVIASLWDNRNSVIDSNDAIARFVFTSSPQWNPWASAFNSRDDQRVSKTLIDKLNEWNDPRIGILAQLPQDESVKNYVGAANSLSADAANNQGFNKVSRPGTYFLKDSSPAVFYTYAEVLFIFAESAARGWITADAETLYREAITASLNQFGIIDNRIIDSYLQQEAIRFDAAHWYESIGWQKWIAYYGQGPDAFTDWRRLGYPQLIPGPDSVLGSGELPRRFFYPVTEQSLNGKQYQIAISHQGADEITTRLWFDVANKER
;
A
#
# COMPACT_ATOMS: atom_id res chain seq x y z
N GLY A 1 36.37 67.17 -22.54
CA GLY A 1 36.12 66.55 -23.79
C GLY A 1 34.93 65.60 -23.72
N LEU A 2 34.31 65.31 -24.81
CA LEU A 2 33.11 64.45 -24.97
C LEU A 2 33.22 63.02 -24.41
N GLY A 3 34.35 62.60 -23.94
CA GLY A 3 34.60 61.26 -23.38
C GLY A 3 34.10 61.02 -21.93
N ASP A 4 33.99 62.06 -21.13
CA ASP A 4 33.62 61.95 -19.71
C ASP A 4 32.12 61.96 -19.45
N VAL A 5 31.34 62.42 -20.41
CA VAL A 5 29.86 62.45 -20.30
C VAL A 5 29.29 61.04 -20.53
N TYR A 6 29.89 60.27 -21.43
CA TYR A 6 29.42 58.88 -21.70
C TYR A 6 29.79 57.89 -20.58
N LYS A 7 30.91 58.08 -19.88
CA LYS A 7 31.25 57.23 -18.75
C LYS A 7 30.31 57.44 -17.55
N ARG A 8 29.80 58.64 -17.33
CA ARG A 8 28.88 58.91 -16.24
C ARG A 8 27.44 58.39 -16.54
N GLN A 9 27.02 58.34 -17.81
CA GLN A 9 25.71 57.79 -18.19
C GLN A 9 25.68 56.25 -18.06
N TRP A 10 26.79 55.57 -18.38
CA TRP A 10 26.84 54.08 -18.23
C TRP A 10 26.87 53.62 -16.76
N VAL A 11 27.47 54.40 -15.87
CA VAL A 11 27.47 54.09 -14.44
C VAL A 11 26.09 54.32 -13.80
N GLN A 12 25.35 55.29 -14.26
CA GLN A 12 23.99 55.51 -13.77
C GLN A 12 22.98 54.49 -14.32
N VAL A 13 23.13 54.05 -15.55
CA VAL A 13 22.24 53.01 -16.13
C VAL A 13 22.51 51.62 -15.51
N VAL A 14 23.76 51.28 -15.16
CA VAL A 14 24.10 50.04 -14.47
C VAL A 14 23.70 50.04 -12.99
N ALA A 15 23.68 51.21 -12.33
CA ALA A 15 23.23 51.35 -10.94
C ALA A 15 21.70 51.27 -10.78
N ILE A 16 20.92 51.64 -11.83
CA ILE A 16 19.45 51.54 -11.79
C ILE A 16 18.94 50.14 -12.14
N SER A 17 19.75 49.31 -12.83
CA SER A 17 19.39 47.91 -13.18
C SER A 17 19.71 46.89 -12.13
N LEU A 18 20.29 47.25 -10.96
CA LEU A 18 20.62 46.31 -9.87
C LEU A 18 19.76 46.52 -8.60
N SER A 19 18.79 47.40 -8.63
CA SER A 19 17.92 47.65 -7.46
C SER A 19 16.41 47.38 -7.72
N SER A 20 16.10 46.56 -8.71
CA SER A 20 14.72 46.17 -8.97
C SER A 20 14.72 44.70 -9.33
N CYS A 21 14.26 43.89 -8.43
CA CYS A 21 13.69 42.55 -8.58
C CYS A 21 14.13 41.53 -7.50
N ASP A 22 13.95 41.85 -6.22
CA ASP A 22 13.99 40.76 -5.23
C ASP A 22 12.67 40.62 -4.43
N ASP A 23 11.94 41.72 -4.23
CA ASP A 23 10.69 41.67 -3.43
C ASP A 23 9.45 41.34 -4.26
N GLU A 24 9.40 41.71 -5.58
CA GLU A 24 8.22 41.43 -6.42
C GLU A 24 8.15 40.00 -6.97
N LEU A 25 9.27 39.28 -7.07
CA LEU A 25 9.28 37.86 -7.55
C LEU A 25 8.78 36.89 -6.51
N THR A 26 8.85 37.21 -5.24
CA THR A 26 8.28 36.41 -4.16
C THR A 26 6.76 36.52 -4.10
N ASP A 27 6.19 37.63 -4.43
CA ASP A 27 4.73 37.82 -4.42
C ASP A 27 4.04 37.28 -5.68
N ILE A 28 4.71 37.24 -6.83
CA ILE A 28 4.17 36.64 -8.08
C ILE A 28 4.03 35.10 -7.96
N ASN A 29 4.85 34.46 -7.16
CA ASN A 29 4.78 33.03 -6.91
C ASN A 29 3.87 32.62 -5.74
N ARG A 30 3.28 33.60 -5.02
CA ARG A 30 2.24 33.29 -4.04
C ARG A 30 0.90 33.11 -4.76
N ASN A 31 0.37 31.90 -4.68
CA ASN A 31 -1.01 31.64 -5.11
C ASN A 31 -1.95 32.47 -4.19
N PRO A 32 -2.63 33.51 -4.68
CA PRO A 32 -3.48 34.37 -3.85
C PRO A 32 -4.68 33.62 -3.25
N ASN A 33 -4.95 32.39 -3.73
CA ASN A 33 -5.98 31.51 -3.20
C ASN A 33 -5.41 30.41 -2.27
N ALA A 34 -4.09 30.36 -2.06
CA ALA A 34 -3.50 29.46 -1.08
C ALA A 34 -3.75 29.99 0.34
N THR A 35 -4.40 29.20 1.17
CA THR A 35 -4.58 29.51 2.58
C THR A 35 -3.21 29.43 3.28
N GLU A 36 -2.69 30.54 3.80
CA GLU A 36 -1.40 30.56 4.51
C GLU A 36 -1.38 29.64 5.74
N ASN A 37 -2.54 29.37 6.35
CA ASN A 37 -2.72 28.46 7.47
C ASN A 37 -3.91 27.52 7.20
N PRO A 38 -3.73 26.44 6.44
CA PRO A 38 -4.81 25.51 6.17
C PRO A 38 -5.27 24.83 7.47
N GLN A 39 -6.59 24.69 7.60
CA GLN A 39 -7.17 24.01 8.78
C GLN A 39 -6.81 22.52 8.76
N PRO A 40 -6.33 21.96 9.89
CA PRO A 40 -5.98 20.54 10.00
C PRO A 40 -7.09 19.59 9.55
N ALA A 41 -8.35 19.92 9.77
CA ALA A 41 -9.51 19.14 9.37
C ALA A 41 -9.59 18.94 7.85
N TYR A 42 -9.35 19.98 7.06
CA TYR A 42 -9.40 19.89 5.59
C TYR A 42 -8.20 19.12 5.04
N LEU A 43 -7.01 19.36 5.60
CA LEU A 43 -5.81 18.61 5.21
C LEU A 43 -5.94 17.12 5.54
N LEU A 44 -6.51 16.77 6.71
CA LEU A 44 -6.71 15.38 7.11
C LEU A 44 -7.70 14.67 6.17
N ALA A 45 -8.85 15.29 5.88
CA ALA A 45 -9.84 14.74 4.96
C ALA A 45 -9.24 14.55 3.54
N ALA A 46 -8.50 15.54 3.05
CA ALA A 46 -7.82 15.48 1.75
C ALA A 46 -6.76 14.36 1.73
N ALA A 47 -5.90 14.28 2.75
CA ALA A 47 -4.86 13.26 2.84
C ALA A 47 -5.45 11.84 2.89
N GLN A 48 -6.55 11.61 3.62
CA GLN A 48 -7.21 10.31 3.67
C GLN A 48 -7.85 9.93 2.33
N TYR A 49 -8.48 10.88 1.64
CA TYR A 49 -9.03 10.66 0.31
C TYR A 49 -7.92 10.39 -0.74
N HIS A 50 -6.86 11.18 -0.74
CA HIS A 50 -5.73 10.98 -1.67
C HIS A 50 -5.01 9.66 -1.40
N ALA A 51 -4.87 9.25 -0.14
CA ALA A 51 -4.31 7.96 0.23
C ALA A 51 -5.17 6.79 -0.30
N ALA A 52 -6.50 6.90 -0.19
CA ALA A 52 -7.40 5.88 -0.72
C ALA A 52 -7.32 5.76 -2.25
N ASN A 53 -7.27 6.90 -2.96
CA ASN A 53 -7.09 6.92 -4.40
C ASN A 53 -5.72 6.41 -4.84
N LEU A 54 -4.66 6.72 -4.10
CA LEU A 54 -3.33 6.21 -4.37
C LEU A 54 -3.28 4.70 -4.18
N TYR A 55 -3.74 4.23 -3.03
CA TYR A 55 -3.63 2.83 -2.62
C TYR A 55 -4.48 1.90 -3.50
N TRP A 56 -5.67 2.35 -3.95
CA TRP A 56 -6.55 1.63 -4.87
C TRP A 56 -6.38 2.09 -6.33
N GLY A 57 -5.44 2.99 -6.59
CA GLY A 57 -5.20 3.57 -7.89
C GLY A 57 -4.47 2.64 -8.85
N SER A 58 -4.39 3.09 -10.09
CA SER A 58 -3.80 2.35 -11.20
C SER A 58 -2.34 2.01 -10.95
N SER A 59 -1.52 3.03 -10.66
CA SER A 59 -0.07 2.91 -10.54
C SER A 59 0.36 2.02 -9.38
N THR A 60 -0.37 2.08 -8.26
CA THR A 60 -0.01 1.36 -7.02
C THR A 60 -0.62 -0.03 -6.94
N ASN A 61 -1.79 -0.23 -7.57
CA ASN A 61 -2.63 -1.41 -7.33
C ASN A 61 -2.98 -2.16 -8.63
N TYR A 62 -4.07 -1.74 -9.33
CA TYR A 62 -4.71 -2.61 -10.32
C TYR A 62 -3.99 -2.75 -11.67
N ASN A 63 -2.99 -1.92 -11.98
CA ASN A 63 -2.07 -2.11 -13.11
C ASN A 63 -0.63 -2.43 -12.65
N SER A 64 -0.46 -2.86 -11.40
CA SER A 64 0.84 -3.28 -10.85
C SER A 64 0.67 -4.41 -9.83
N THR A 65 0.58 -4.10 -8.55
CA THR A 65 0.67 -5.10 -7.49
C THR A 65 -0.40 -6.18 -7.52
N LEU A 66 -1.66 -5.88 -7.89
CA LEU A 66 -2.70 -6.92 -8.05
C LEU A 66 -2.42 -7.89 -9.21
N LEU A 67 -1.76 -7.42 -10.28
CA LEU A 67 -1.34 -8.26 -11.40
C LEU A 67 -0.14 -9.12 -10.98
N TRP A 68 0.83 -8.52 -10.28
CA TRP A 68 2.07 -9.18 -9.88
C TRP A 68 1.89 -10.27 -8.84
N VAL A 69 0.89 -10.08 -7.96
CA VAL A 69 0.48 -11.15 -7.02
C VAL A 69 -0.57 -12.08 -7.58
N GLN A 70 -0.94 -11.92 -8.86
CA GLN A 70 -1.91 -12.77 -9.56
C GLN A 70 -3.27 -12.86 -8.85
N HIS A 71 -3.72 -11.75 -8.27
CA HIS A 71 -5.13 -11.59 -7.91
C HIS A 71 -5.96 -11.25 -9.15
N TRP A 72 -5.40 -10.41 -10.03
CA TRP A 72 -5.98 -10.02 -11.30
C TRP A 72 -5.05 -10.35 -12.46
N ALA A 73 -5.61 -10.37 -13.67
CA ALA A 73 -4.93 -10.49 -14.94
C ALA A 73 -5.51 -9.49 -15.95
N LYS A 74 -4.78 -9.18 -16.99
CA LYS A 74 -5.24 -8.32 -18.08
C LYS A 74 -5.78 -9.16 -19.23
N ILE A 75 -6.97 -8.77 -19.74
CA ILE A 75 -7.54 -9.36 -20.96
C ILE A 75 -7.27 -8.49 -22.21
N GLN A 76 -6.91 -7.23 -21.99
CA GLN A 76 -6.48 -6.26 -23.00
C GLN A 76 -5.40 -5.35 -22.40
N TYR A 77 -4.55 -4.73 -23.25
CA TYR A 77 -3.45 -3.87 -22.80
C TYR A 77 -2.58 -4.58 -21.76
N THR A 78 -2.02 -5.70 -22.17
CA THR A 78 -1.42 -6.71 -21.28
C THR A 78 0.00 -6.36 -20.82
N GLU A 79 0.60 -5.26 -21.29
CA GLU A 79 1.96 -4.85 -20.97
C GLU A 79 2.27 -4.87 -19.45
N PRO A 80 1.43 -4.28 -18.56
CA PRO A 80 1.73 -4.31 -17.12
C PRO A 80 1.65 -5.71 -16.50
N ASP A 81 0.79 -6.60 -17.05
CA ASP A 81 0.66 -7.99 -16.61
C ASP A 81 1.81 -8.85 -17.10
N CYS A 82 2.42 -8.50 -18.25
CA CYS A 82 3.66 -9.08 -18.75
C CYS A 82 4.92 -8.47 -18.12
N TYR A 83 4.76 -7.59 -17.12
CA TYR A 83 5.84 -6.86 -16.43
C TYR A 83 6.63 -5.90 -17.33
N ASN A 84 6.06 -5.54 -18.48
CA ASN A 84 6.61 -4.52 -19.39
C ASN A 84 6.22 -3.12 -18.88
N VAL A 85 6.99 -2.64 -17.93
CA VAL A 85 6.83 -1.37 -17.24
C VAL A 85 8.15 -0.60 -17.23
N ASP A 86 8.07 0.70 -17.05
CA ASP A 86 9.22 1.62 -17.03
C ASP A 86 9.24 2.53 -15.80
N ASN A 87 10.25 3.38 -15.72
CA ASN A 87 10.40 4.34 -14.61
C ASN A 87 9.26 5.36 -14.52
N GLY A 88 8.50 5.58 -15.59
CA GLY A 88 7.31 6.44 -15.60
C GLY A 88 6.08 5.79 -14.98
N SER A 89 6.03 4.46 -15.00
CA SER A 89 4.85 3.67 -14.59
C SER A 89 4.45 3.89 -13.13
N PHE A 90 5.39 4.25 -12.25
CA PHE A 90 5.19 4.37 -10.81
C PHE A 90 5.37 5.80 -10.28
N THR A 91 5.61 6.78 -11.16
CA THR A 91 5.81 8.19 -10.80
C THR A 91 4.66 8.74 -9.95
N THR A 92 3.41 8.42 -10.31
CA THR A 92 2.23 8.87 -9.54
C THR A 92 2.25 8.36 -8.10
N THR A 93 2.73 7.13 -7.86
CA THR A 93 2.83 6.57 -6.50
C THR A 93 3.82 7.37 -5.66
N TRP A 94 4.98 7.69 -6.21
CA TRP A 94 6.01 8.47 -5.56
C TRP A 94 5.57 9.92 -5.31
N ASP A 95 5.13 10.60 -6.37
CA ASP A 95 4.78 12.01 -6.31
C ASP A 95 3.58 12.26 -5.38
N THR A 96 2.53 11.45 -5.47
CA THR A 96 1.39 11.56 -4.54
C THR A 96 1.82 11.26 -3.11
N GLY A 97 2.67 10.26 -2.90
CA GLY A 97 3.21 9.93 -1.58
C GLY A 97 3.94 11.11 -0.96
N TYR A 98 4.88 11.69 -1.67
CA TYR A 98 5.72 12.76 -1.16
C TYR A 98 5.09 14.15 -1.27
N ALA A 99 4.77 14.59 -2.48
CA ALA A 99 4.37 15.97 -2.73
C ALA A 99 2.95 16.29 -2.21
N THR A 100 2.10 15.28 -2.03
CA THR A 100 0.75 15.48 -1.50
C THR A 100 0.64 14.96 -0.07
N LEU A 101 0.74 13.64 0.14
CA LEU A 101 0.40 13.01 1.41
C LEU A 101 1.35 13.39 2.54
N ILE A 102 2.65 13.18 2.37
CA ILE A 102 3.63 13.47 3.43
C ILE A 102 3.69 14.98 3.70
N THR A 103 3.59 15.81 2.66
CA THR A 103 3.56 17.27 2.80
C THR A 103 2.35 17.74 3.60
N ASP A 104 1.13 17.29 3.28
CA ASP A 104 -0.09 17.68 3.99
C ASP A 104 -0.08 17.18 5.44
N LEU A 105 0.38 15.92 5.67
CA LEU A 105 0.47 15.33 6.99
C LEU A 105 1.52 16.03 7.87
N ASN A 106 2.66 16.45 7.30
CA ASN A 106 3.64 17.27 7.99
C ASN A 106 3.08 18.65 8.36
N ALA A 107 2.27 19.26 7.48
CA ALA A 107 1.60 20.52 7.78
C ALA A 107 0.63 20.38 8.97
N ILE A 108 -0.11 19.26 9.09
CA ILE A 108 -0.95 18.99 10.27
C ILE A 108 -0.10 18.82 11.53
N ILE A 109 0.98 18.04 11.46
CA ILE A 109 1.86 17.75 12.60
C ILE A 109 2.50 19.02 13.16
N SER A 110 2.89 19.96 12.29
CA SER A 110 3.53 21.23 12.66
C SER A 110 2.52 22.36 12.96
N SER A 111 1.21 22.14 12.71
CA SER A 111 0.20 23.17 12.88
C SER A 111 -0.02 23.53 14.36
N GLU A 112 -0.14 24.83 14.63
CA GLU A 112 -0.57 25.35 15.93
C GLU A 112 -2.10 25.34 16.11
N LEU A 113 -2.84 25.13 15.01
CA LEU A 113 -4.31 25.15 15.01
C LEU A 113 -4.94 23.82 15.46
N GLY A 114 -4.18 22.73 15.42
CA GLY A 114 -4.65 21.39 15.80
C GLY A 114 -4.32 21.01 17.24
N ASN A 115 -5.14 20.14 17.84
CA ASN A 115 -4.81 19.50 19.11
C ASN A 115 -3.87 18.28 18.90
N ASP A 116 -3.44 17.64 19.99
CA ASP A 116 -2.51 16.50 19.93
C ASP A 116 -3.11 15.28 19.22
N ASN A 117 -4.44 15.11 19.22
CA ASN A 117 -5.08 14.04 18.44
C ASN A 117 -4.89 14.23 16.94
N TYR A 118 -4.96 15.47 16.40
CA TYR A 118 -4.61 15.72 14.99
C TYR A 118 -3.18 15.33 14.67
N ARG A 119 -2.23 15.71 15.54
CA ARG A 119 -0.80 15.37 15.37
C ARG A 119 -0.58 13.86 15.43
N GLY A 120 -1.24 13.20 16.41
CA GLY A 120 -1.19 11.74 16.55
C GLY A 120 -1.73 11.01 15.32
N ILE A 121 -2.93 11.36 14.86
CA ILE A 121 -3.55 10.78 13.67
C ILE A 121 -2.69 11.03 12.43
N ALA A 122 -2.22 12.26 12.22
CA ALA A 122 -1.37 12.59 11.07
C ALA A 122 -0.05 11.83 11.10
N THR A 123 0.55 11.58 12.29
CA THR A 123 1.76 10.78 12.44
C THR A 123 1.48 9.31 12.11
N VAL A 124 0.39 8.72 12.59
CA VAL A 124 0.00 7.34 12.24
C VAL A 124 -0.18 7.20 10.72
N TRP A 125 -0.88 8.19 10.11
CA TRP A 125 -1.17 8.15 8.69
C TRP A 125 0.07 8.37 7.83
N ARG A 126 0.96 9.29 8.23
CA ARG A 126 2.27 9.49 7.59
C ARG A 126 3.15 8.25 7.67
N SER A 127 3.16 7.58 8.83
CA SER A 127 3.89 6.32 9.00
C SER A 127 3.38 5.24 8.06
N TRP A 128 2.06 5.16 7.83
CA TRP A 128 1.49 4.25 6.85
C TRP A 128 1.94 4.60 5.41
N VAL A 129 2.00 5.89 5.05
CA VAL A 129 2.49 6.32 3.71
C VAL A 129 3.95 5.96 3.51
N TYR A 130 4.82 6.23 4.49
CA TYR A 130 6.24 5.86 4.41
C TYR A 130 6.42 4.34 4.34
N LEU A 131 5.62 3.58 5.08
CA LEU A 131 5.64 2.11 5.01
C LEU A 131 5.27 1.62 3.61
N LEU A 132 4.21 2.17 3.00
CA LEU A 132 3.83 1.87 1.62
C LEU A 132 4.97 2.16 0.66
N LEU A 133 5.59 3.34 0.74
CA LEU A 133 6.68 3.74 -0.15
C LEU A 133 7.91 2.86 0.02
N THR A 134 8.38 2.62 1.26
CA THR A 134 9.57 1.79 1.47
C THR A 134 9.32 0.34 1.05
N ASN A 135 8.09 -0.18 1.20
CA ASN A 135 7.74 -1.53 0.75
C ASN A 135 7.68 -1.66 -0.77
N LEU A 136 7.47 -0.57 -1.50
CA LEU A 136 7.44 -0.57 -2.97
C LEU A 136 8.81 -0.24 -3.57
N TYR A 137 9.55 0.71 -3.00
CA TYR A 137 10.79 1.23 -3.58
C TYR A 137 12.08 0.80 -2.84
N GLY A 138 11.97 0.42 -1.55
CA GLY A 138 13.11 0.09 -0.68
C GLY A 138 13.66 1.33 0.02
N ASN A 139 14.91 1.70 -0.26
CA ASN A 139 15.51 2.92 0.29
C ASN A 139 14.75 4.14 -0.21
N ILE A 140 14.43 5.08 0.69
CA ILE A 140 13.61 6.26 0.36
C ILE A 140 14.06 7.49 1.17
N PRO A 141 13.85 8.73 0.69
CA PRO A 141 13.98 9.92 1.52
C PRO A 141 13.00 9.87 2.70
N TYR A 142 13.53 9.80 3.93
CA TYR A 142 12.73 9.71 5.15
C TYR A 142 13.18 10.75 6.20
N SER A 143 14.38 10.64 6.72
CA SER A 143 14.85 11.50 7.80
C SER A 143 15.12 12.95 7.36
N GLU A 144 15.58 13.15 6.13
CA GLU A 144 15.90 14.47 5.57
C GLU A 144 14.82 15.06 4.67
N TYR A 145 13.74 14.32 4.40
CA TYR A 145 12.63 14.87 3.62
C TYR A 145 12.10 16.14 4.29
N ALA A 146 11.76 17.16 3.59
CA ALA A 146 11.37 18.49 4.07
C ALA A 146 12.51 19.33 4.73
N GLN A 147 13.74 18.79 4.84
CA GLN A 147 14.88 19.53 5.35
C GLN A 147 15.88 19.89 4.23
N SER A 148 15.82 19.19 3.10
CA SER A 148 16.70 19.35 1.97
C SER A 148 15.92 19.29 0.65
N VAL A 149 16.37 20.05 -0.35
CA VAL A 149 15.83 19.97 -1.73
C VAL A 149 16.41 18.76 -2.48
N THR A 150 17.48 18.15 -1.96
CA THR A 150 18.10 16.91 -2.45
C THR A 150 18.32 15.96 -1.28
N PRO A 151 17.25 15.45 -0.66
CA PRO A 151 17.35 14.62 0.54
C PRO A 151 18.10 13.32 0.26
N SER A 152 18.85 12.84 1.24
CA SER A 152 19.44 11.51 1.22
C SER A 152 18.38 10.42 1.34
N TYR A 153 18.69 9.22 0.82
CA TYR A 153 17.83 8.05 0.96
C TYR A 153 18.25 7.26 2.18
N ASP A 154 17.34 7.09 3.11
CA ASP A 154 17.53 6.18 4.23
C ASP A 154 17.36 4.73 3.78
N SER A 155 18.10 3.81 4.41
CA SER A 155 17.93 2.39 4.16
C SER A 155 16.52 1.94 4.59
N GLN A 156 15.97 0.93 3.91
CA GLN A 156 14.68 0.35 4.33
C GLN A 156 14.68 -0.07 5.79
N GLU A 157 15.79 -0.62 6.30
CA GLU A 157 15.94 -0.94 7.73
C GLU A 157 15.76 0.29 8.60
N THR A 158 16.46 1.41 8.26
CA THR A 158 16.36 2.68 9.01
C THR A 158 14.92 3.19 9.02
N VAL A 159 14.25 3.15 7.87
CA VAL A 159 12.85 3.56 7.75
C VAL A 159 11.95 2.70 8.63
N LEU A 160 12.00 1.38 8.51
CA LEU A 160 11.14 0.48 9.29
C LEU A 160 11.33 0.63 10.80
N ARG A 161 12.58 0.81 11.28
CA ARG A 161 12.85 1.06 12.70
C ARG A 161 12.35 2.43 13.15
N GLY A 162 12.56 3.46 12.33
CA GLY A 162 12.05 4.81 12.62
C GLY A 162 10.53 4.86 12.72
N LEU A 163 9.82 4.12 11.83
CA LEU A 163 8.37 4.03 11.88
C LEU A 163 7.83 3.34 13.14
N LEU A 164 8.55 2.35 13.69
CA LEU A 164 8.17 1.75 14.99
C LEU A 164 8.20 2.81 16.10
N GLU A 165 9.23 3.66 16.14
CA GLU A 165 9.35 4.73 17.13
C GLU A 165 8.32 5.86 16.91
N GLU A 166 8.08 6.26 15.67
CA GLU A 166 7.04 7.26 15.34
C GLU A 166 5.65 6.80 15.76
N LEU A 167 5.31 5.54 15.57
CA LEU A 167 4.01 4.98 15.97
C LEU A 167 3.86 4.89 17.50
N ILE A 168 4.95 4.68 18.25
CA ILE A 168 4.96 4.78 19.71
C ILE A 168 4.70 6.23 20.15
N ALA A 169 5.38 7.19 19.54
CA ALA A 169 5.19 8.60 19.83
C ALA A 169 3.76 9.07 19.48
N ALA A 170 3.23 8.61 18.35
CA ALA A 170 1.85 8.91 17.95
C ALA A 170 0.82 8.38 18.96
N ASP A 171 1.01 7.15 19.46
CA ASP A 171 0.14 6.57 20.49
C ASP A 171 0.10 7.41 21.78
N GLN A 172 1.23 8.04 22.16
CA GLN A 172 1.30 8.93 23.33
C GLN A 172 0.55 10.26 23.13
N LEU A 173 0.45 10.75 21.89
CA LEU A 173 -0.32 11.96 21.54
C LEU A 173 -1.83 11.68 21.53
N LEU A 174 -2.24 10.47 21.20
CA LEU A 174 -3.63 10.09 21.05
C LEU A 174 -4.31 9.91 22.41
N SER A 175 -5.34 10.73 22.68
CA SER A 175 -6.09 10.71 23.95
C SER A 175 -7.59 10.84 23.68
N THR A 176 -8.38 9.94 24.28
CA THR A 176 -9.86 10.00 24.21
C THR A 176 -10.45 11.25 24.89
N THR A 177 -9.64 11.97 25.67
CA THR A 177 -10.00 13.23 26.31
C THR A 177 -9.26 14.43 25.71
N GLY A 178 -8.45 14.22 24.66
CA GLY A 178 -7.55 15.23 24.07
C GLY A 178 -8.20 16.20 23.08
N GLY A 179 -9.52 16.19 22.97
CA GLY A 179 -10.26 17.05 22.06
C GLY A 179 -10.72 16.34 20.77
N THR A 180 -11.69 16.97 20.09
CA THR A 180 -12.31 16.43 18.88
C THR A 180 -11.42 16.64 17.66
N VAL A 181 -11.48 15.71 16.71
CA VAL A 181 -10.87 15.77 15.39
C VAL A 181 -11.97 15.78 14.34
N GLU A 182 -12.05 16.88 13.59
CA GLU A 182 -12.92 16.99 12.43
C GLU A 182 -12.18 16.55 11.15
N GLY A 183 -12.91 16.14 10.13
CA GLY A 183 -12.33 15.73 8.85
C GLY A 183 -11.74 14.32 8.84
N ASP A 184 -11.92 13.53 9.91
CA ASP A 184 -11.53 12.13 9.93
C ASP A 184 -12.57 11.27 9.18
N LEU A 185 -12.19 10.79 8.00
CA LEU A 185 -13.04 9.98 7.10
C LEU A 185 -12.80 8.46 7.28
N ILE A 186 -11.85 8.06 8.12
CA ILE A 186 -11.53 6.65 8.39
C ILE A 186 -12.31 6.14 9.60
N TYR A 187 -12.20 6.82 10.74
CA TYR A 187 -12.79 6.39 12.01
C TYR A 187 -13.76 7.41 12.64
N GLY A 188 -13.99 8.56 11.98
CA GLY A 188 -14.97 9.55 12.46
C GLY A 188 -14.66 10.08 13.85
N ASN A 189 -13.39 10.36 14.15
CA ASN A 189 -12.91 10.83 15.47
C ASN A 189 -12.91 9.74 16.57
N ASP A 190 -12.93 8.45 16.21
CA ASP A 190 -12.71 7.38 17.20
C ASP A 190 -11.21 7.22 17.49
N ILE A 191 -10.74 7.90 18.54
CA ILE A 191 -9.33 7.90 18.93
C ILE A 191 -8.86 6.51 19.38
N THR A 192 -9.74 5.69 19.94
CA THR A 192 -9.41 4.32 20.35
C THR A 192 -9.04 3.49 19.12
N ARG A 193 -9.78 3.62 18.02
CA ARG A 193 -9.47 2.92 16.76
C ARG A 193 -8.18 3.43 16.12
N TRP A 194 -7.86 4.72 16.25
CA TRP A 194 -6.57 5.24 15.78
C TRP A 194 -5.39 4.67 16.57
N LYS A 195 -5.53 4.49 17.89
CA LYS A 195 -4.53 3.78 18.72
C LYS A 195 -4.40 2.31 18.28
N GLN A 196 -5.52 1.63 18.05
CA GLN A 196 -5.53 0.26 17.55
C GLN A 196 -4.83 0.15 16.19
N LEU A 197 -5.03 1.09 15.27
CA LEU A 197 -4.34 1.12 13.98
C LEU A 197 -2.83 1.35 14.16
N ALA A 198 -2.42 2.29 15.03
CA ALA A 198 -1.01 2.54 15.31
C ALA A 198 -0.30 1.26 15.80
N HIS A 199 -0.91 0.54 16.73
CA HIS A 199 -0.37 -0.72 17.24
C HIS A 199 -0.39 -1.83 16.18
N SER A 200 -1.43 -1.91 15.34
CA SER A 200 -1.52 -2.89 14.26
C SER A 200 -0.48 -2.65 13.16
N LEU A 201 -0.18 -1.39 12.83
CA LEU A 201 0.93 -1.05 11.93
C LEU A 201 2.27 -1.48 12.51
N ARG A 202 2.48 -1.38 13.83
CA ARG A 202 3.69 -1.91 14.48
C ARG A 202 3.80 -3.43 14.37
N LEU A 203 2.67 -4.18 14.40
CA LEU A 203 2.68 -5.62 14.12
C LEU A 203 3.15 -5.91 12.69
N ARG A 204 2.61 -5.20 11.69
CA ARG A 204 3.00 -5.35 10.28
C ARG A 204 4.50 -5.08 10.10
N ILE A 205 5.00 -3.94 10.59
CA ILE A 205 6.41 -3.55 10.51
C ILE A 205 7.31 -4.58 11.21
N ALA A 206 6.93 -5.03 12.40
CA ALA A 206 7.69 -6.04 13.13
C ALA A 206 7.79 -7.36 12.34
N LEU A 207 6.70 -7.77 11.69
CA LEU A 207 6.73 -8.97 10.86
C LEU A 207 7.60 -8.81 9.61
N GLU A 208 7.68 -7.60 9.03
CA GLU A 208 8.59 -7.30 7.92
C GLU A 208 10.06 -7.34 8.33
N LEU A 209 10.37 -7.05 9.59
CA LEU A 209 11.72 -7.20 10.16
C LEU A 209 12.11 -8.66 10.43
N ALA A 210 11.15 -9.58 10.49
CA ALA A 210 11.29 -10.93 11.04
C ALA A 210 12.49 -11.74 10.50
N ASP A 211 12.73 -11.69 9.19
CA ASP A 211 13.79 -12.47 8.55
C ASP A 211 15.17 -11.75 8.58
N ARG A 212 15.24 -10.53 9.13
CA ARG A 212 16.48 -9.73 9.27
C ARG A 212 16.83 -9.42 10.72
N ASP A 213 15.83 -9.24 11.56
CA ASP A 213 15.96 -8.94 12.98
C ASP A 213 14.82 -9.60 13.77
N GLU A 214 14.92 -10.91 13.92
CA GLU A 214 13.94 -11.73 14.61
C GLU A 214 13.73 -11.28 16.06
N ASP A 215 14.78 -10.86 16.75
CA ASP A 215 14.69 -10.43 18.16
C ASP A 215 13.84 -9.18 18.32
N THR A 216 13.96 -8.21 17.43
CA THR A 216 13.09 -7.03 17.44
C THR A 216 11.67 -7.40 17.06
N ALA A 217 11.47 -8.20 16.01
CA ALA A 217 10.16 -8.68 15.58
C ALA A 217 9.43 -9.38 16.74
N ARG A 218 10.08 -10.35 17.36
CA ARG A 218 9.54 -11.10 18.51
C ARG A 218 9.17 -10.21 19.68
N ARG A 219 10.06 -9.30 20.10
CA ARG A 219 9.80 -8.39 21.23
C ARG A 219 8.59 -7.49 20.98
N VAL A 220 8.48 -6.89 19.79
CA VAL A 220 7.37 -6.02 19.45
C VAL A 220 6.07 -6.81 19.42
N ILE A 221 6.03 -7.95 18.74
CA ILE A 221 4.81 -8.75 18.60
C ILE A 221 4.38 -9.35 19.92
N ALA A 222 5.30 -9.89 20.74
CA ALA A 222 4.98 -10.44 22.06
C ALA A 222 4.38 -9.34 22.99
N SER A 223 4.94 -8.14 23.00
CA SER A 223 4.40 -7.01 23.78
C SER A 223 2.98 -6.62 23.36
N LEU A 224 2.67 -6.70 22.06
CA LEU A 224 1.32 -6.41 21.54
C LEU A 224 0.36 -7.58 21.75
N TRP A 225 0.86 -8.82 21.74
CA TRP A 225 0.07 -9.99 22.11
C TRP A 225 -0.39 -9.96 23.55
N ASP A 226 0.49 -9.58 24.48
CA ASP A 226 0.16 -9.43 25.91
C ASP A 226 -0.93 -8.36 26.14
N ASN A 227 -1.06 -7.41 25.22
CA ASN A 227 -2.07 -6.36 25.21
C ASN A 227 -2.92 -6.38 23.92
N ARG A 228 -3.36 -7.56 23.50
CA ARG A 228 -4.01 -7.75 22.20
C ARG A 228 -5.33 -7.00 21.98
N ASN A 229 -5.93 -6.45 23.04
CA ASN A 229 -7.09 -5.57 22.91
C ASN A 229 -6.70 -4.16 22.42
N SER A 230 -5.40 -3.86 22.36
CA SER A 230 -4.90 -2.57 21.88
C SER A 230 -4.65 -2.53 20.37
N VAL A 231 -4.73 -3.65 19.67
CA VAL A 231 -4.67 -3.73 18.20
C VAL A 231 -6.07 -3.81 17.60
N ILE A 232 -6.21 -3.76 16.29
CA ILE A 232 -7.50 -4.03 15.61
C ILE A 232 -8.01 -5.41 16.05
N ASP A 233 -9.17 -5.44 16.71
CA ASP A 233 -9.71 -6.58 17.46
C ASP A 233 -11.00 -7.16 16.85
N SER A 234 -11.51 -6.53 15.79
CA SER A 234 -12.75 -6.93 15.14
C SER A 234 -12.86 -6.39 13.71
N ASN A 235 -13.78 -6.94 12.93
CA ASN A 235 -14.08 -6.42 11.60
C ASN A 235 -14.73 -5.02 11.61
N ASP A 236 -15.27 -4.57 12.74
CA ASP A 236 -15.77 -3.21 12.90
C ASP A 236 -14.65 -2.17 13.07
N ALA A 237 -13.46 -2.62 13.47
CA ALA A 237 -12.27 -1.79 13.65
C ALA A 237 -11.35 -1.72 12.42
N ILE A 238 -11.74 -2.36 11.32
CA ILE A 238 -10.98 -2.33 10.05
C ILE A 238 -10.72 -0.88 9.61
N ALA A 239 -9.47 -0.56 9.30
CA ALA A 239 -9.10 0.72 8.71
C ALA A 239 -9.52 0.76 7.24
N ARG A 240 -10.52 1.59 6.92
CA ARG A 240 -11.05 1.71 5.57
C ARG A 240 -11.56 3.11 5.26
N PHE A 241 -11.36 3.54 4.03
CA PHE A 241 -11.99 4.73 3.47
C PHE A 241 -13.18 4.28 2.60
N VAL A 242 -14.38 4.77 2.90
CA VAL A 242 -15.58 4.47 2.11
C VAL A 242 -15.73 5.56 1.05
N PHE A 243 -15.58 5.19 -0.22
CA PHE A 243 -15.83 6.09 -1.32
C PHE A 243 -17.31 6.50 -1.37
N THR A 244 -17.58 7.64 -1.98
CA THR A 244 -18.94 8.12 -2.23
C THR A 244 -19.19 8.16 -3.74
N SER A 245 -20.44 8.45 -4.15
CA SER A 245 -20.67 8.87 -5.54
C SER A 245 -19.95 10.20 -5.80
N SER A 246 -19.87 10.63 -7.08
CA SER A 246 -19.16 11.87 -7.48
C SER A 246 -19.04 12.94 -6.38
N PRO A 247 -17.86 13.57 -6.18
CA PRO A 247 -16.61 13.42 -6.96
C PRO A 247 -15.61 12.38 -6.39
N GLN A 248 -15.93 11.68 -5.32
CA GLN A 248 -15.03 10.75 -4.60
C GLN A 248 -15.31 9.30 -4.98
N TRP A 249 -15.24 8.98 -6.27
CA TRP A 249 -15.54 7.64 -6.77
C TRP A 249 -14.45 6.64 -6.46
N ASN A 250 -14.84 5.39 -6.24
CA ASN A 250 -13.95 4.26 -6.23
C ASN A 250 -13.17 4.19 -7.57
N PRO A 251 -11.83 4.21 -7.55
CA PRO A 251 -11.00 4.14 -8.76
C PRO A 251 -11.29 2.91 -9.64
N TRP A 252 -11.66 1.78 -9.04
CA TRP A 252 -11.98 0.57 -9.80
C TRP A 252 -13.31 0.70 -10.52
N ALA A 253 -14.35 1.23 -9.86
CA ALA A 253 -15.62 1.50 -10.51
C ALA A 253 -15.41 2.40 -11.73
N SER A 254 -14.63 3.48 -11.58
CA SER A 254 -14.28 4.38 -12.67
C SER A 254 -13.52 3.68 -13.80
N ALA A 255 -12.53 2.85 -13.45
CA ALA A 255 -11.75 2.08 -14.43
C ALA A 255 -12.63 1.11 -15.23
N PHE A 256 -13.47 0.34 -14.56
CA PHE A 256 -14.36 -0.63 -15.21
C PHE A 256 -15.49 0.01 -16.01
N ASN A 257 -15.94 1.22 -15.64
CA ASN A 257 -16.92 1.99 -16.43
C ASN A 257 -16.31 2.58 -17.70
N SER A 258 -15.00 2.80 -17.74
CA SER A 258 -14.30 3.37 -18.90
C SER A 258 -13.67 2.29 -19.79
N ARG A 259 -13.05 1.27 -19.20
CA ARG A 259 -12.19 0.32 -19.91
C ARG A 259 -12.17 -1.05 -19.28
N ASP A 260 -12.97 -1.83 -19.16
CA ASP A 260 -13.11 -3.17 -18.58
C ASP A 260 -11.97 -4.17 -18.95
N ASP A 261 -10.71 -3.79 -18.68
CA ASP A 261 -9.52 -4.52 -19.12
C ASP A 261 -9.10 -5.67 -18.21
N GLN A 262 -9.51 -5.64 -16.92
CA GLN A 262 -9.04 -6.58 -15.91
C GLN A 262 -10.02 -7.73 -15.72
N ARG A 263 -9.48 -8.88 -15.35
CA ARG A 263 -10.21 -10.10 -14.95
C ARG A 263 -9.59 -10.66 -13.68
N VAL A 264 -10.33 -11.50 -12.98
CA VAL A 264 -9.74 -12.24 -11.87
C VAL A 264 -8.76 -13.27 -12.42
N SER A 265 -7.59 -13.37 -11.79
CA SER A 265 -6.54 -14.28 -12.25
C SER A 265 -6.97 -15.75 -12.17
N LYS A 266 -6.47 -16.53 -13.13
CA LYS A 266 -6.62 -17.99 -13.14
C LYS A 266 -6.02 -18.63 -11.89
N THR A 267 -4.89 -18.12 -11.40
CA THR A 267 -4.25 -18.58 -10.16
C THR A 267 -5.20 -18.50 -8.97
N LEU A 268 -5.92 -17.39 -8.83
CA LEU A 268 -6.88 -17.23 -7.74
C LEU A 268 -8.15 -18.06 -7.96
N ILE A 269 -8.76 -17.99 -9.14
CA ILE A 269 -10.02 -18.70 -9.43
C ILE A 269 -9.84 -20.21 -9.31
N ASP A 270 -8.75 -20.76 -9.85
CA ASP A 270 -8.49 -22.19 -9.75
C ASP A 270 -8.36 -22.63 -8.28
N LYS A 271 -7.66 -21.84 -7.46
CA LYS A 271 -7.51 -22.15 -6.02
C LYS A 271 -8.84 -22.05 -5.26
N LEU A 272 -9.65 -21.02 -5.53
CA LEU A 272 -10.96 -20.86 -4.91
C LEU A 272 -11.91 -21.99 -5.31
N ASN A 273 -11.87 -22.43 -6.58
CA ASN A 273 -12.65 -23.58 -7.05
C ASN A 273 -12.16 -24.90 -6.40
N GLU A 274 -10.84 -25.12 -6.37
CA GLU A 274 -10.21 -26.32 -5.76
C GLU A 274 -10.66 -26.48 -4.29
N TRP A 275 -10.67 -25.36 -3.57
CA TRP A 275 -11.00 -25.37 -2.14
C TRP A 275 -12.50 -25.18 -1.85
N ASN A 276 -13.33 -25.08 -2.87
CA ASN A 276 -14.75 -24.68 -2.72
C ASN A 276 -14.89 -23.48 -1.79
N ASP A 277 -14.03 -22.49 -1.98
CA ASP A 277 -13.93 -21.32 -1.10
C ASP A 277 -15.20 -20.47 -1.22
N PRO A 278 -15.93 -20.24 -0.11
CA PRO A 278 -17.21 -19.54 -0.17
C PRO A 278 -17.08 -18.05 -0.55
N ARG A 279 -15.86 -17.48 -0.54
CA ARG A 279 -15.60 -16.11 -0.99
C ARG A 279 -15.69 -15.95 -2.51
N ILE A 280 -15.63 -17.03 -3.30
CA ILE A 280 -15.53 -16.97 -4.76
C ILE A 280 -16.61 -16.10 -5.41
N GLY A 281 -17.86 -16.21 -4.96
CA GLY A 281 -18.99 -15.43 -5.50
C GLY A 281 -19.00 -13.95 -5.11
N ILE A 282 -18.11 -13.55 -4.18
CA ILE A 282 -17.93 -12.15 -3.77
C ILE A 282 -16.68 -11.57 -4.44
N LEU A 283 -15.60 -12.37 -4.56
CA LEU A 283 -14.36 -11.95 -5.17
C LEU A 283 -14.43 -11.90 -6.70
N ALA A 284 -15.32 -12.72 -7.31
CA ALA A 284 -15.50 -12.81 -8.75
C ALA A 284 -16.98 -12.83 -9.16
N GLN A 285 -17.24 -12.43 -10.40
CA GLN A 285 -18.51 -12.63 -11.08
C GLN A 285 -18.43 -13.86 -11.98
N LEU A 286 -19.54 -14.52 -12.22
CA LEU A 286 -19.62 -15.48 -13.34
C LEU A 286 -19.29 -14.76 -14.65
N PRO A 287 -18.71 -15.47 -15.64
CA PRO A 287 -18.49 -14.92 -16.97
C PRO A 287 -19.78 -14.34 -17.57
N GLN A 288 -19.66 -13.30 -18.39
CA GLN A 288 -20.79 -12.68 -19.08
C GLN A 288 -21.38 -13.57 -20.19
N ASP A 289 -20.60 -14.50 -20.73
CA ASP A 289 -21.06 -15.52 -21.65
C ASP A 289 -21.90 -16.55 -20.87
N GLU A 290 -23.22 -16.50 -21.04
CA GLU A 290 -24.16 -17.35 -20.33
C GLU A 290 -23.98 -18.86 -20.60
N SER A 291 -23.24 -19.25 -21.63
CA SER A 291 -22.87 -20.64 -21.86
C SER A 291 -21.85 -21.16 -20.85
N VAL A 292 -21.11 -20.27 -20.19
CA VAL A 292 -20.10 -20.59 -19.17
C VAL A 292 -20.76 -20.51 -17.78
N LYS A 293 -20.93 -21.65 -17.11
CA LYS A 293 -21.66 -21.74 -15.84
C LYS A 293 -20.76 -21.73 -14.59
N ASN A 294 -19.45 -21.74 -14.78
CA ASN A 294 -18.46 -21.77 -13.70
C ASN A 294 -17.65 -20.49 -13.69
N TYR A 295 -17.01 -20.18 -12.55
CA TYR A 295 -16.00 -19.14 -12.48
C TYR A 295 -14.78 -19.56 -13.29
N VAL A 296 -14.27 -18.69 -14.14
CA VAL A 296 -13.13 -18.92 -15.03
C VAL A 296 -12.16 -17.77 -14.91
N GLY A 297 -10.95 -18.03 -14.43
CA GLY A 297 -9.93 -17.00 -14.29
C GLY A 297 -9.18 -16.75 -15.61
N ALA A 298 -8.69 -15.52 -15.79
CA ALA A 298 -7.81 -15.17 -16.88
C ALA A 298 -6.36 -15.50 -16.52
N ALA A 299 -5.61 -16.10 -17.47
CA ALA A 299 -4.19 -16.36 -17.26
C ALA A 299 -3.38 -15.07 -17.32
N ASN A 300 -2.38 -14.95 -16.42
CA ASN A 300 -1.47 -13.81 -16.33
C ASN A 300 -0.38 -13.87 -17.40
N SER A 301 0.23 -12.72 -17.63
CA SER A 301 1.40 -12.53 -18.50
C SER A 301 1.23 -13.17 -19.88
N LEU A 302 0.13 -12.85 -20.52
CA LEU A 302 -0.15 -13.23 -21.92
C LEU A 302 0.02 -12.02 -22.85
N SER A 303 0.51 -12.27 -24.06
CA SER A 303 0.47 -11.30 -25.14
C SER A 303 -0.98 -10.87 -25.44
N ALA A 304 -1.16 -9.70 -26.05
CA ALA A 304 -2.49 -9.17 -26.36
C ALA A 304 -3.37 -10.17 -27.14
N ASP A 305 -2.78 -10.86 -28.14
CA ASP A 305 -3.51 -11.87 -28.93
C ASP A 305 -3.88 -13.10 -28.10
N ALA A 306 -2.95 -13.61 -27.27
CA ALA A 306 -3.21 -14.76 -26.41
C ALA A 306 -4.26 -14.45 -25.33
N ALA A 307 -4.19 -13.25 -24.74
CA ALA A 307 -5.18 -12.79 -23.78
C ALA A 307 -6.58 -12.67 -24.42
N ASN A 308 -6.67 -12.04 -25.58
CA ASN A 308 -7.93 -11.89 -26.32
C ASN A 308 -8.55 -13.26 -26.71
N ASN A 309 -7.71 -14.25 -27.05
CA ASN A 309 -8.15 -15.60 -27.40
C ASN A 309 -8.79 -16.37 -26.23
N GLN A 310 -8.60 -15.94 -24.97
CA GLN A 310 -9.35 -16.49 -23.83
C GLN A 310 -10.85 -16.16 -23.90
N GLY A 311 -11.22 -15.13 -24.65
CA GLY A 311 -12.58 -14.66 -24.82
C GLY A 311 -13.00 -13.66 -23.73
N PHE A 312 -13.15 -12.40 -24.13
CA PHE A 312 -13.43 -11.27 -23.24
C PHE A 312 -14.59 -11.52 -22.25
N ASN A 313 -15.67 -12.16 -22.73
CA ASN A 313 -16.86 -12.46 -21.92
C ASN A 313 -16.84 -13.86 -21.29
N LYS A 314 -15.78 -14.67 -21.54
CA LYS A 314 -15.68 -16.06 -21.06
C LYS A 314 -14.89 -16.19 -19.76
N VAL A 315 -14.28 -15.10 -19.29
CA VAL A 315 -13.49 -15.05 -18.07
C VAL A 315 -14.14 -14.12 -17.04
N SER A 316 -13.98 -14.44 -15.76
CA SER A 316 -14.63 -13.80 -14.61
C SER A 316 -14.08 -12.40 -14.34
N ARG A 317 -14.99 -11.42 -14.22
CA ARG A 317 -14.69 -10.07 -13.72
C ARG A 317 -14.55 -10.08 -12.20
N PRO A 318 -13.87 -9.09 -11.62
CA PRO A 318 -13.92 -8.85 -10.18
C PRO A 318 -15.36 -8.72 -9.69
N GLY A 319 -15.57 -9.14 -8.45
CA GLY A 319 -16.91 -9.15 -7.86
C GLY A 319 -17.55 -7.77 -7.77
N THR A 320 -18.87 -7.73 -7.88
CA THR A 320 -19.63 -6.48 -7.81
C THR A 320 -19.45 -5.72 -6.50
N TYR A 321 -19.09 -6.44 -5.42
CA TYR A 321 -18.72 -5.82 -4.14
C TYR A 321 -17.60 -4.78 -4.29
N PHE A 322 -16.62 -5.00 -5.16
CA PHE A 322 -15.47 -4.13 -5.36
C PHE A 322 -15.69 -3.04 -6.42
N LEU A 323 -16.70 -3.20 -7.29
CA LEU A 323 -16.94 -2.34 -8.43
C LEU A 323 -18.05 -1.30 -8.21
N LYS A 324 -18.60 -1.19 -7.00
CA LYS A 324 -19.55 -0.12 -6.66
C LYS A 324 -18.79 1.19 -6.43
N ASP A 325 -19.44 2.31 -6.75
CA ASP A 325 -18.88 3.65 -6.49
C ASP A 325 -18.48 3.85 -5.02
N SER A 326 -19.22 3.23 -4.11
CA SER A 326 -19.05 3.33 -2.66
C SER A 326 -18.25 2.18 -2.04
N SER A 327 -17.60 1.32 -2.84
CA SER A 327 -16.76 0.25 -2.27
C SER A 327 -15.56 0.82 -1.51
N PRO A 328 -15.22 0.25 -0.34
CA PRO A 328 -14.17 0.82 0.48
C PRO A 328 -12.76 0.46 0.00
N ALA A 329 -11.85 1.41 0.06
CA ALA A 329 -10.41 1.11 0.11
C ALA A 329 -10.05 0.64 1.52
N VAL A 330 -9.53 -0.57 1.66
CA VAL A 330 -9.18 -1.18 2.94
C VAL A 330 -7.67 -1.11 3.14
N PHE A 331 -7.23 -0.55 4.27
CA PHE A 331 -5.81 -0.34 4.59
C PHE A 331 -5.25 -1.35 5.59
N TYR A 332 -6.10 -1.84 6.50
CA TYR A 332 -5.71 -2.83 7.50
C TYR A 332 -6.92 -3.63 7.97
N THR A 333 -6.78 -4.95 8.11
CA THR A 333 -7.89 -5.85 8.45
C THR A 333 -7.67 -6.57 9.79
N TYR A 334 -8.75 -7.03 10.39
CA TYR A 334 -8.67 -7.89 11.58
C TYR A 334 -8.08 -9.28 11.23
N ALA A 335 -8.42 -9.80 10.05
CA ALA A 335 -7.84 -11.04 9.57
C ALA A 335 -6.31 -10.98 9.49
N GLU A 336 -5.74 -9.85 9.08
CA GLU A 336 -4.30 -9.63 9.05
C GLU A 336 -3.67 -9.73 10.44
N VAL A 337 -4.26 -9.06 11.46
CA VAL A 337 -3.79 -9.16 12.85
C VAL A 337 -3.72 -10.62 13.30
N LEU A 338 -4.79 -11.39 13.05
CA LEU A 338 -4.86 -12.79 13.44
C LEU A 338 -3.85 -13.67 12.69
N PHE A 339 -3.63 -13.44 11.39
CA PHE A 339 -2.57 -14.12 10.64
C PHE A 339 -1.17 -13.79 11.16
N ILE A 340 -0.90 -12.54 11.57
CA ILE A 340 0.38 -12.17 12.19
C ILE A 340 0.57 -12.93 13.50
N PHE A 341 -0.45 -13.01 14.33
CA PHE A 341 -0.38 -13.78 15.57
C PHE A 341 -0.28 -15.29 15.31
N ALA A 342 -0.97 -15.85 14.30
CA ALA A 342 -0.84 -17.25 13.93
C ALA A 342 0.59 -17.60 13.49
N GLU A 343 1.21 -16.74 12.65
CA GLU A 343 2.62 -16.90 12.28
C GLU A 343 3.54 -16.78 13.49
N SER A 344 3.29 -15.83 14.38
CA SER A 344 4.11 -15.62 15.56
C SER A 344 4.02 -16.80 16.56
N ALA A 345 2.84 -17.41 16.67
CA ALA A 345 2.66 -18.64 17.45
C ALA A 345 3.39 -19.84 16.80
N ALA A 346 3.31 -19.96 15.47
CA ALA A 346 4.02 -21.01 14.73
C ALA A 346 5.56 -20.88 14.84
N ARG A 347 6.05 -19.63 14.89
CA ARG A 347 7.48 -19.33 15.16
C ARG A 347 7.89 -19.49 16.62
N GLY A 348 6.95 -19.72 17.55
CA GLY A 348 7.22 -19.84 18.98
C GLY A 348 7.52 -18.49 19.67
N TRP A 349 7.10 -17.39 19.09
CA TRP A 349 7.33 -16.04 19.66
C TRP A 349 6.31 -15.63 20.72
N ILE A 350 5.11 -16.23 20.64
CA ILE A 350 4.02 -16.02 21.59
C ILE A 350 3.46 -17.37 22.07
N THR A 351 2.92 -17.40 23.27
CA THR A 351 2.27 -18.60 23.80
C THR A 351 0.81 -18.61 23.37
N ALA A 352 0.54 -19.26 22.24
CA ALA A 352 -0.79 -19.43 21.66
C ALA A 352 -0.82 -20.66 20.75
N ASP A 353 -2.01 -21.16 20.46
CA ASP A 353 -2.21 -22.21 19.47
C ASP A 353 -2.31 -21.61 18.07
N ALA A 354 -1.32 -21.90 17.23
CA ALA A 354 -1.21 -21.36 15.89
C ALA A 354 -2.39 -21.76 14.98
N GLU A 355 -2.87 -23.01 15.10
CA GLU A 355 -4.03 -23.50 14.33
C GLU A 355 -5.31 -22.74 14.71
N THR A 356 -5.54 -22.51 15.99
CA THR A 356 -6.70 -21.73 16.46
C THR A 356 -6.67 -20.32 15.85
N LEU A 357 -5.55 -19.60 15.96
CA LEU A 357 -5.40 -18.26 15.40
C LEU A 357 -5.55 -18.23 13.86
N TYR A 358 -5.01 -19.23 13.18
CA TYR A 358 -5.17 -19.39 11.73
C TYR A 358 -6.64 -19.56 11.34
N ARG A 359 -7.39 -20.39 12.05
CA ARG A 359 -8.83 -20.62 11.82
C ARG A 359 -9.65 -19.36 12.12
N GLU A 360 -9.31 -18.65 13.19
CA GLU A 360 -9.91 -17.35 13.52
C GLU A 360 -9.64 -16.31 12.43
N ALA A 361 -8.42 -16.27 11.88
CA ALA A 361 -8.05 -15.38 10.78
C ALA A 361 -8.87 -15.64 9.50
N ILE A 362 -9.04 -16.89 9.13
CA ILE A 362 -9.90 -17.29 8.01
C ILE A 362 -11.35 -16.86 8.28
N THR A 363 -11.85 -17.12 9.47
CA THR A 363 -13.21 -16.75 9.89
C THR A 363 -13.40 -15.23 9.81
N ALA A 364 -12.43 -14.45 10.30
CA ALA A 364 -12.45 -12.99 10.21
C ALA A 364 -12.50 -12.52 8.75
N SER A 365 -11.71 -13.15 7.86
CA SER A 365 -11.74 -12.85 6.42
C SER A 365 -13.09 -13.19 5.78
N LEU A 366 -13.68 -14.34 6.11
CA LEU A 366 -15.02 -14.72 5.63
C LEU A 366 -16.08 -13.72 6.09
N ASN A 367 -16.07 -13.39 7.37
CA ASN A 367 -17.00 -12.42 7.96
C ASN A 367 -16.85 -11.01 7.35
N GLN A 368 -15.62 -10.57 7.04
CA GLN A 368 -15.37 -9.30 6.36
C GLN A 368 -16.13 -9.20 5.03
N PHE A 369 -16.25 -10.30 4.31
CA PHE A 369 -16.97 -10.38 3.05
C PHE A 369 -18.46 -10.77 3.24
N GLY A 370 -18.98 -10.77 4.47
CA GLY A 370 -20.39 -11.01 4.77
C GLY A 370 -20.79 -12.49 4.82
N ILE A 371 -19.84 -13.41 4.83
CA ILE A 371 -20.09 -14.85 5.03
C ILE A 371 -20.10 -15.11 6.53
N ILE A 372 -21.27 -15.07 7.14
CA ILE A 372 -21.48 -15.17 8.60
C ILE A 372 -22.24 -16.44 9.05
N ASP A 373 -22.66 -17.31 8.12
CA ASP A 373 -23.29 -18.59 8.45
C ASP A 373 -22.22 -19.57 8.94
N ASN A 374 -22.26 -19.88 10.24
CA ASN A 374 -21.30 -20.81 10.87
C ASN A 374 -21.25 -22.18 10.20
N ARG A 375 -22.36 -22.66 9.60
CA ARG A 375 -22.35 -23.96 8.89
C ARG A 375 -21.46 -23.90 7.64
N ILE A 376 -21.47 -22.77 6.92
CA ILE A 376 -20.62 -22.56 5.75
C ILE A 376 -19.17 -22.42 6.20
N ILE A 377 -18.90 -21.63 7.25
CA ILE A 377 -17.58 -21.40 7.81
C ILE A 377 -16.98 -22.72 8.32
N ASP A 378 -17.72 -23.47 9.13
CA ASP A 378 -17.27 -24.74 9.70
C ASP A 378 -17.02 -25.80 8.61
N SER A 379 -17.90 -25.88 7.61
CA SER A 379 -17.72 -26.77 6.46
C SER A 379 -16.46 -26.45 5.68
N TYR A 380 -16.14 -25.17 5.48
CA TYR A 380 -14.92 -24.72 4.82
C TYR A 380 -13.67 -25.09 5.65
N LEU A 381 -13.69 -24.77 6.95
CA LEU A 381 -12.56 -25.00 7.87
C LEU A 381 -12.29 -26.50 8.18
N GLN A 382 -13.26 -27.38 7.92
CA GLN A 382 -13.10 -28.83 8.11
C GLN A 382 -12.43 -29.54 6.93
N GLN A 383 -12.29 -28.87 5.78
CA GLN A 383 -11.66 -29.47 4.62
C GLN A 383 -10.17 -29.78 4.90
N GLU A 384 -9.70 -30.93 4.43
CA GLU A 384 -8.29 -31.34 4.59
C GLU A 384 -7.33 -30.31 3.96
N ALA A 385 -7.69 -29.76 2.81
CA ALA A 385 -6.91 -28.75 2.10
C ALA A 385 -6.79 -27.40 2.84
N ILE A 386 -7.64 -27.15 3.84
CA ILE A 386 -7.65 -25.93 4.65
C ILE A 386 -7.00 -26.14 6.01
N ARG A 387 -6.71 -27.40 6.37
CA ARG A 387 -6.08 -27.72 7.66
C ARG A 387 -4.74 -27.00 7.80
N PHE A 388 -4.48 -26.50 8.99
CA PHE A 388 -3.18 -25.93 9.33
C PHE A 388 -2.09 -27.02 9.36
N ASP A 389 -1.03 -26.85 8.60
CA ASP A 389 0.16 -27.71 8.66
C ASP A 389 1.23 -27.01 9.49
N ALA A 390 1.46 -27.49 10.70
CA ALA A 390 2.44 -26.89 11.60
C ALA A 390 3.89 -27.04 11.09
N ALA A 391 4.19 -28.05 10.27
CA ALA A 391 5.51 -28.24 9.67
C ALA A 391 5.75 -27.30 8.48
N HIS A 392 4.66 -26.91 7.79
CA HIS A 392 4.69 -26.00 6.64
C HIS A 392 3.72 -24.82 6.87
N TRP A 393 3.76 -24.26 8.09
CA TRP A 393 2.86 -23.18 8.51
C TRP A 393 2.87 -21.99 7.53
N TYR A 394 4.01 -21.70 6.90
CA TYR A 394 4.18 -20.61 5.94
C TYR A 394 3.38 -20.83 4.65
N GLU A 395 3.15 -22.08 4.23
CA GLU A 395 2.26 -22.41 3.11
C GLU A 395 0.80 -22.18 3.50
N SER A 396 0.40 -22.75 4.66
CA SER A 396 -0.97 -22.59 5.16
C SER A 396 -1.35 -21.12 5.32
N ILE A 397 -0.52 -20.35 6.03
CA ILE A 397 -0.75 -18.92 6.25
C ILE A 397 -0.63 -18.15 4.94
N GLY A 398 0.40 -18.42 4.14
CA GLY A 398 0.67 -17.69 2.90
C GLY A 398 -0.51 -17.72 1.93
N TRP A 399 -1.11 -18.88 1.69
CA TRP A 399 -2.27 -19.02 0.83
C TRP A 399 -3.50 -18.31 1.38
N GLN A 400 -3.86 -18.52 2.65
CA GLN A 400 -5.09 -17.96 3.21
C GLN A 400 -4.99 -16.46 3.42
N LYS A 401 -3.83 -15.95 3.82
CA LYS A 401 -3.57 -14.54 3.97
C LYS A 401 -3.55 -13.82 2.62
N TRP A 402 -2.97 -14.47 1.58
CA TRP A 402 -3.00 -13.95 0.22
C TRP A 402 -4.44 -13.80 -0.29
N ILE A 403 -5.33 -14.79 -0.06
CA ILE A 403 -6.75 -14.65 -0.41
C ILE A 403 -7.42 -13.54 0.42
N ALA A 404 -7.11 -13.44 1.72
CA ALA A 404 -7.67 -12.40 2.59
C ALA A 404 -7.28 -10.98 2.15
N TYR A 405 -6.09 -10.82 1.55
CA TYR A 405 -5.61 -9.56 0.98
C TYR A 405 -6.19 -9.21 -0.39
N TYR A 406 -7.20 -9.94 -0.90
CA TYR A 406 -7.80 -9.59 -2.17
C TYR A 406 -8.27 -8.13 -2.18
N GLY A 407 -7.75 -7.36 -3.13
CA GLY A 407 -7.95 -5.91 -3.23
C GLY A 407 -6.83 -5.07 -2.60
N GLN A 408 -6.10 -5.60 -1.62
CA GLN A 408 -4.97 -4.94 -0.97
C GLN A 408 -3.66 -5.34 -1.67
N GLY A 409 -3.54 -4.99 -2.96
CA GLY A 409 -2.41 -5.42 -3.81
C GLY A 409 -1.03 -5.11 -3.22
N PRO A 410 -0.73 -3.88 -2.71
CA PRO A 410 0.56 -3.58 -2.11
C PRO A 410 0.91 -4.43 -0.90
N ASP A 411 -0.08 -4.72 -0.02
CA ASP A 411 0.14 -5.54 1.17
C ASP A 411 0.31 -7.02 0.80
N ALA A 412 -0.51 -7.52 -0.14
CA ALA A 412 -0.34 -8.86 -0.69
C ALA A 412 1.03 -9.03 -1.35
N PHE A 413 1.51 -8.03 -2.08
CA PHE A 413 2.82 -8.03 -2.73
C PHE A 413 3.96 -8.01 -1.72
N THR A 414 3.83 -7.27 -0.63
CA THR A 414 4.82 -7.23 0.45
C THR A 414 4.90 -8.57 1.17
N ASP A 415 3.74 -9.09 1.58
CA ASP A 415 3.69 -10.34 2.35
C ASP A 415 4.11 -11.56 1.50
N TRP A 416 3.71 -11.60 0.22
CA TRP A 416 4.16 -12.63 -0.71
C TRP A 416 5.69 -12.64 -0.86
N ARG A 417 6.33 -11.49 -1.03
CA ARG A 417 7.80 -11.39 -1.09
C ARG A 417 8.46 -11.86 0.20
N ARG A 418 7.84 -11.57 1.33
CA ARG A 418 8.31 -11.97 2.66
C ARG A 418 8.11 -13.46 2.90
N LEU A 419 6.93 -14.02 2.63
CA LEU A 419 6.61 -15.42 2.89
C LEU A 419 7.09 -16.36 1.78
N GLY A 420 7.11 -15.93 0.52
CA GLY A 420 7.37 -16.78 -0.63
C GLY A 420 6.20 -17.67 -1.04
N TYR A 421 5.02 -17.46 -0.46
CA TYR A 421 3.78 -18.19 -0.76
C TYR A 421 2.62 -17.22 -0.96
N PRO A 422 1.70 -17.57 -1.90
CA PRO A 422 1.72 -18.75 -2.79
C PRO A 422 2.93 -18.77 -3.73
N GLN A 423 3.30 -19.96 -4.22
CA GLN A 423 4.32 -20.06 -5.27
C GLN A 423 3.73 -19.59 -6.59
N LEU A 424 3.93 -18.32 -6.90
CA LEU A 424 3.45 -17.69 -8.14
C LEU A 424 4.40 -17.99 -9.29
N ILE A 425 3.84 -18.21 -10.46
CA ILE A 425 4.59 -18.50 -11.70
C ILE A 425 4.17 -17.49 -12.75
N PRO A 426 5.12 -16.76 -13.38
CA PRO A 426 4.78 -15.86 -14.49
C PRO A 426 4.23 -16.63 -15.68
N GLY A 427 3.35 -15.99 -16.45
CA GLY A 427 2.88 -16.58 -17.69
C GLY A 427 3.93 -16.54 -18.82
N PRO A 428 3.63 -17.15 -19.97
CA PRO A 428 4.61 -17.43 -21.02
C PRO A 428 5.15 -16.19 -21.73
N ASP A 429 4.42 -15.09 -21.72
CA ASP A 429 4.80 -13.85 -22.44
C ASP A 429 5.37 -12.78 -21.48
N SER A 430 5.80 -13.19 -20.26
CA SER A 430 6.56 -12.33 -19.34
C SER A 430 7.84 -11.82 -20.02
N VAL A 431 8.12 -10.52 -19.90
CA VAL A 431 9.36 -9.92 -20.42
C VAL A 431 10.56 -10.13 -19.50
N LEU A 432 10.34 -10.63 -18.29
CA LEU A 432 11.40 -10.99 -17.33
C LEU A 432 11.97 -12.36 -17.65
N GLY A 433 13.10 -12.69 -17.04
CA GLY A 433 13.71 -14.02 -17.17
C GLY A 433 12.77 -15.14 -16.73
N SER A 434 13.12 -16.38 -17.10
CA SER A 434 12.29 -17.56 -16.80
C SER A 434 12.05 -17.72 -15.31
N GLY A 435 10.78 -17.67 -14.90
CA GLY A 435 10.37 -17.80 -13.51
C GLY A 435 10.55 -16.53 -12.65
N GLU A 436 11.03 -15.43 -13.22
CA GLU A 436 11.20 -14.18 -12.51
C GLU A 436 9.87 -13.40 -12.40
N LEU A 437 9.68 -12.80 -11.23
CA LEU A 437 8.55 -11.94 -10.91
C LEU A 437 9.05 -10.60 -10.37
N PRO A 438 8.30 -9.52 -10.53
CA PRO A 438 8.67 -8.23 -9.97
C PRO A 438 8.89 -8.30 -8.46
N ARG A 439 9.83 -7.47 -7.96
CA ARG A 439 10.22 -7.38 -6.54
C ARG A 439 10.14 -5.98 -5.99
N ARG A 440 10.07 -4.96 -6.86
CA ARG A 440 10.02 -3.55 -6.45
C ARG A 440 9.46 -2.69 -7.59
N PHE A 441 9.20 -1.43 -7.26
CA PHE A 441 8.96 -0.37 -8.23
C PHE A 441 10.27 0.31 -8.63
N PHE A 442 10.35 0.81 -9.87
CA PHE A 442 11.41 1.71 -10.29
C PHE A 442 11.29 3.06 -9.59
N TYR A 443 12.42 3.69 -9.27
CA TYR A 443 12.42 5.09 -8.91
C TYR A 443 12.02 5.98 -10.10
N PRO A 444 11.29 7.09 -9.88
CA PRO A 444 10.89 7.98 -10.95
C PRO A 444 12.10 8.60 -11.67
N VAL A 445 11.93 8.92 -12.95
CA VAL A 445 12.95 9.65 -13.73
C VAL A 445 13.28 11.01 -13.11
N THR A 446 12.35 11.64 -12.43
CA THR A 446 12.55 12.89 -11.70
C THR A 446 13.62 12.77 -10.61
N GLU A 447 13.69 11.65 -9.90
CA GLU A 447 14.74 11.40 -8.90
C GLU A 447 16.12 11.28 -9.54
N GLN A 448 16.19 10.64 -10.71
CA GLN A 448 17.45 10.53 -11.45
C GLN A 448 17.98 11.90 -11.92
N SER A 449 17.08 12.84 -12.25
CA SER A 449 17.44 14.16 -12.77
C SER A 449 17.58 15.23 -11.69
N LEU A 450 16.70 15.26 -10.68
CA LEU A 450 16.66 16.32 -9.67
C LEU A 450 17.43 15.96 -8.40
N ASN A 451 17.53 14.68 -8.06
CA ASN A 451 18.24 14.17 -6.88
C ASN A 451 19.30 13.10 -7.26
N GLY A 452 19.88 13.22 -8.47
CA GLY A 452 20.67 12.17 -9.11
C GLY A 452 21.86 11.67 -8.27
N LYS A 453 22.52 12.54 -7.49
CA LYS A 453 23.62 12.11 -6.60
C LYS A 453 23.15 11.14 -5.53
N GLN A 454 22.06 11.46 -4.84
CA GLN A 454 21.53 10.63 -3.77
C GLN A 454 20.87 9.36 -4.33
N TYR A 455 20.20 9.46 -5.50
CA TYR A 455 19.72 8.31 -6.25
C TYR A 455 20.85 7.31 -6.55
N GLN A 456 22.02 7.78 -7.06
CA GLN A 456 23.18 6.90 -7.33
C GLN A 456 23.71 6.22 -6.05
N ILE A 457 23.73 6.93 -4.93
CA ILE A 457 24.09 6.35 -3.62
C ILE A 457 23.08 5.28 -3.22
N ALA A 458 21.78 5.54 -3.35
CA ALA A 458 20.72 4.61 -2.98
C ALA A 458 20.84 3.29 -3.76
N ILE A 459 20.98 3.35 -5.08
CA ILE A 459 21.09 2.14 -5.91
C ILE A 459 22.43 1.40 -5.72
N SER A 460 23.50 2.10 -5.31
CA SER A 460 24.76 1.43 -4.97
C SER A 460 24.66 0.56 -3.72
N HIS A 461 23.78 0.91 -2.79
CA HIS A 461 23.55 0.16 -1.54
C HIS A 461 22.44 -0.90 -1.67
N GLN A 462 21.38 -0.61 -2.41
CA GLN A 462 20.22 -1.48 -2.55
C GLN A 462 20.35 -2.49 -3.68
N GLY A 463 21.13 -2.19 -4.70
CA GLY A 463 21.22 -2.89 -5.98
C GLY A 463 20.65 -2.06 -7.12
N ALA A 464 20.81 -2.56 -8.35
CA ALA A 464 20.36 -1.88 -9.56
C ALA A 464 18.87 -1.48 -9.47
N ASP A 465 18.53 -0.34 -10.09
CA ASP A 465 17.14 0.10 -10.20
C ASP A 465 16.42 -0.72 -11.26
N GLU A 466 16.20 -1.98 -10.93
CA GLU A 466 15.51 -2.97 -11.77
C GLU A 466 14.32 -3.55 -11.01
N ILE A 467 13.28 -3.87 -11.73
CA ILE A 467 12.02 -4.38 -11.16
C ILE A 467 12.21 -5.72 -10.42
N THR A 468 13.27 -6.47 -10.74
CA THR A 468 13.63 -7.77 -10.15
C THR A 468 14.55 -7.66 -8.94
N THR A 469 15.10 -6.47 -8.66
CA THR A 469 15.98 -6.25 -7.50
C THR A 469 15.22 -6.46 -6.19
N ARG A 470 15.73 -7.35 -5.33
CA ARG A 470 15.14 -7.62 -4.01
C ARG A 470 15.37 -6.46 -3.06
N LEU A 471 14.35 -6.13 -2.29
CA LEU A 471 14.44 -5.15 -1.22
C LEU A 471 15.07 -5.78 0.04
N TRP A 472 15.48 -4.97 0.99
CA TRP A 472 16.21 -5.43 2.19
C TRP A 472 15.44 -6.50 2.98
N PHE A 473 14.12 -6.38 3.15
CA PHE A 473 13.32 -7.37 3.87
C PHE A 473 13.05 -8.66 3.07
N ASP A 474 13.18 -8.60 1.72
CA ASP A 474 12.92 -9.74 0.83
C ASP A 474 14.13 -10.67 0.75
N VAL A 475 14.29 -11.51 1.76
CA VAL A 475 15.42 -12.44 1.88
C VAL A 475 15.25 -13.62 0.91
N ALA A 476 16.29 -13.91 0.12
CA ALA A 476 16.35 -15.11 -0.71
C ALA A 476 16.67 -16.36 0.15
N ASN A 477 16.24 -17.52 -0.34
CA ASN A 477 16.58 -18.83 0.25
C ASN A 477 16.29 -18.93 1.76
N LYS A 478 15.04 -18.70 2.13
CA LYS A 478 14.59 -18.84 3.52
C LYS A 478 14.54 -20.32 3.89
N GLU A 479 15.37 -20.72 4.83
CA GLU A 479 15.16 -21.99 5.55
C GLU A 479 14.01 -21.77 6.54
N ARG A 480 12.91 -22.50 6.37
CA ARG A 480 11.72 -22.41 7.22
C ARG A 480 11.30 -23.79 7.71
#